data_cb6ac5202ac95200773be603a141cdc9
#
_entry.id   cb6ac5202ac95200773be603a141cdc9
#
_cell.length_a   1.000
_cell.length_b   1.000
_cell.length_c   1.000
_cell.angle_alpha   90.00
_cell.angle_beta   90.00
_cell.angle_gamma   90.00
#
_symmetry.space_group_name_H-M   'P 1'
#
loop_
_entity.id
_entity.type
_entity.pdbx_description
1 polymer ?
#
loop_
_entity_poly.entity_id
_entity_poly.type
_entity_poly.pdbx_seq_one_letter_code
_entity_poly.pdbx_strand_id
1 'polypeptide(L)'
;MLETIESINNVVNNFIWGVPAMICIIGVGLVLSFRTRFLQIRKFPYAMKVTIGRMFRKKQAADGAMTPFQAVCTALAATVGTGNIAGVAGAIAIGGPGAVFWMWISALLGMCTKFSEVTLAVHFREKNNKGEFVGGPMYYIKNGLKKHWHWLAYLFAAFGVITVFGTGNATQVNTITTAIDSALFNYGIISKDSASTINLVIGIVLAVLLALILLGGIKRIGQVTEKLVPFMALFYVVLALGVVILNINHVPTVFKEIVEGAFSPASVTGGVVGSFFMSMKKGVSRGIFSNEAGLGTGSIAHACADTRKPVKQGFFGIFEVFVDTIVICTLTALVILCSEVPITYGQAAGAELTISGFTATYGNWVSLFTAVAMCCFAFSTIIGWGLYGARCIEFLFGTKVNKPFMFVYSLVAIVGATLDLGLLWSIAETFNGLMAIPNLIAVFLLSGVVVKLVREHFDLEAREEA
;
A
#
# COMPACT_ATOMS: atom_id res chain seq x y z
N MET A 1 25.04 -7.19 20.76
CA MET A 1 23.57 -7.16 20.91
C MET A 1 22.90 -6.56 19.67
N LEU A 2 23.22 -5.38 19.21
CA LEU A 2 22.63 -4.79 17.98
C LEU A 2 22.92 -5.64 16.74
N GLU A 3 24.14 -6.08 16.52
CA GLU A 3 24.54 -6.96 15.42
C GLU A 3 23.79 -8.30 15.44
N THR A 4 23.54 -8.84 16.64
CA THR A 4 22.77 -10.08 16.79
C THR A 4 21.30 -9.87 16.40
N ILE A 5 20.71 -8.73 16.81
CA ILE A 5 19.32 -8.35 16.43
C ILE A 5 19.23 -8.17 14.93
N GLU A 6 20.18 -7.48 14.33
CA GLU A 6 20.24 -7.25 12.89
C GLU A 6 20.39 -8.57 12.12
N SER A 7 21.26 -9.47 12.56
CA SER A 7 21.43 -10.78 11.93
C SER A 7 20.16 -11.61 11.99
N ILE A 8 19.50 -11.69 13.14
CA ILE A 8 18.22 -12.40 13.29
C ILE A 8 17.15 -11.76 12.41
N ASN A 9 17.05 -10.42 12.43
CA ASN A 9 16.08 -9.70 11.61
C ASN A 9 16.29 -9.98 10.12
N ASN A 10 17.53 -9.97 9.65
CA ASN A 10 17.86 -10.23 8.24
C ASN A 10 17.47 -11.65 7.81
N VAL A 11 17.67 -12.64 8.66
CA VAL A 11 17.23 -14.03 8.40
C VAL A 11 15.71 -14.10 8.27
N VAL A 12 14.98 -13.49 9.22
CA VAL A 12 13.52 -13.50 9.24
C VAL A 12 12.97 -12.68 8.06
N ASN A 13 13.52 -11.50 7.78
CA ASN A 13 13.11 -10.65 6.67
C ASN A 13 13.30 -11.36 5.32
N ASN A 14 14.45 -12.00 5.10
CA ASN A 14 14.73 -12.75 3.89
C ASN A 14 13.81 -13.96 3.70
N PHE A 15 13.35 -14.58 4.79
CA PHE A 15 12.36 -15.66 4.74
C PHE A 15 10.97 -15.11 4.39
N ILE A 16 10.53 -14.05 5.07
CA ILE A 16 9.19 -13.45 4.91
C ILE A 16 9.00 -12.81 3.54
N TRP A 17 10.00 -12.08 3.04
CA TRP A 17 9.98 -11.50 1.70
C TRP A 17 10.66 -12.40 0.65
N GLY A 18 10.94 -13.63 1.04
CA GLY A 18 11.53 -14.67 0.21
C GLY A 18 10.49 -15.51 -0.52
N VAL A 19 11.01 -16.56 -1.19
CA VAL A 19 10.21 -17.49 -2.00
C VAL A 19 9.07 -18.15 -1.21
N PRO A 20 9.24 -18.60 0.06
CA PRO A 20 8.17 -19.28 0.79
C PRO A 20 6.94 -18.41 0.99
N ALA A 21 7.12 -17.16 1.43
CA ALA A 21 5.98 -16.27 1.64
C ALA A 21 5.32 -15.86 0.33
N MET A 22 6.10 -15.62 -0.73
CA MET A 22 5.54 -15.36 -2.06
C MET A 22 4.67 -16.52 -2.55
N ILE A 23 5.11 -17.77 -2.36
CA ILE A 23 4.31 -18.96 -2.70
C ILE A 23 3.00 -18.97 -1.91
N CYS A 24 3.03 -18.64 -0.63
CA CYS A 24 1.83 -18.57 0.19
C CYS A 24 0.87 -17.47 -0.28
N ILE A 25 1.37 -16.25 -0.54
CA ILE A 25 0.55 -15.12 -0.95
C ILE A 25 -0.05 -15.36 -2.34
N ILE A 26 0.77 -15.77 -3.30
CA ILE A 26 0.34 -16.11 -4.66
C ILE A 26 -0.58 -17.34 -4.63
N GLY A 27 -0.24 -18.36 -3.87
CA GLY A 27 -1.02 -19.59 -3.72
C GLY A 27 -2.43 -19.32 -3.18
N VAL A 28 -2.55 -18.52 -2.11
CA VAL A 28 -3.86 -18.11 -1.57
C VAL A 28 -4.64 -17.29 -2.60
N GLY A 29 -3.98 -16.34 -3.29
CA GLY A 29 -4.60 -15.57 -4.36
C GLY A 29 -5.11 -16.43 -5.51
N LEU A 30 -4.35 -17.46 -5.92
CA LEU A 30 -4.77 -18.45 -6.92
C LEU A 30 -5.97 -19.26 -6.43
N VAL A 31 -5.91 -19.82 -5.23
CA VAL A 31 -7.04 -20.60 -4.66
C VAL A 31 -8.32 -19.76 -4.61
N LEU A 32 -8.22 -18.52 -4.14
CA LEU A 32 -9.36 -17.59 -4.12
C LEU A 32 -9.87 -17.30 -5.53
N SER A 33 -8.99 -17.04 -6.48
CA SER A 33 -9.34 -16.78 -7.87
C SER A 33 -10.08 -17.97 -8.49
N PHE A 34 -9.59 -19.19 -8.31
CA PHE A 34 -10.26 -20.40 -8.78
C PHE A 34 -11.62 -20.61 -8.10
N ARG A 35 -11.69 -20.49 -6.77
CA ARG A 35 -12.92 -20.69 -6.00
C ARG A 35 -14.00 -19.65 -6.33
N THR A 36 -13.63 -18.41 -6.65
CA THR A 36 -14.54 -17.35 -7.09
C THR A 36 -14.72 -17.29 -8.61
N ARG A 37 -14.12 -18.25 -9.36
CA ARG A 37 -14.16 -18.32 -10.83
C ARG A 37 -13.58 -17.05 -11.47
N PHE A 38 -12.41 -16.62 -11.01
CA PHE A 38 -11.73 -15.42 -11.49
C PHE A 38 -12.62 -14.17 -11.48
N LEU A 39 -13.28 -13.94 -10.35
CA LEU A 39 -14.22 -12.83 -10.16
C LEU A 39 -13.60 -11.48 -10.50
N GLN A 40 -12.33 -11.26 -10.17
CA GLN A 40 -11.59 -10.03 -10.42
C GLN A 40 -11.45 -9.72 -11.93
N ILE A 41 -11.48 -10.73 -12.80
CA ILE A 41 -11.47 -10.57 -14.25
C ILE A 41 -12.90 -10.49 -14.78
N ARG A 42 -13.70 -11.50 -14.47
CA ARG A 42 -15.06 -11.67 -15.02
C ARG A 42 -16.02 -10.54 -14.62
N LYS A 43 -15.87 -10.01 -13.41
CA LYS A 43 -16.70 -8.93 -12.87
C LYS A 43 -15.95 -7.60 -12.76
N PHE A 44 -14.83 -7.44 -13.46
CA PHE A 44 -14.05 -6.21 -13.46
C PHE A 44 -14.88 -4.99 -13.92
N PRO A 45 -15.64 -5.05 -15.03
CA PRO A 45 -16.50 -3.92 -15.43
C PRO A 45 -17.53 -3.57 -14.36
N TYR A 46 -18.10 -4.58 -13.68
CA TYR A 46 -19.03 -4.37 -12.57
C TYR A 46 -18.31 -3.69 -11.38
N ALA A 47 -17.10 -4.14 -11.04
CA ALA A 47 -16.29 -3.52 -9.99
C ALA A 47 -16.06 -2.03 -10.28
N MET A 48 -15.66 -1.67 -11.49
CA MET A 48 -15.46 -0.27 -11.90
C MET A 48 -16.75 0.54 -11.85
N LYS A 49 -17.87 0.00 -12.35
CA LYS A 49 -19.18 0.66 -12.30
C LYS A 49 -19.64 0.93 -10.86
N VAL A 50 -19.48 -0.06 -9.97
CA VAL A 50 -19.90 0.07 -8.56
C VAL A 50 -19.03 1.06 -7.80
N THR A 51 -17.72 1.04 -8.01
CA THR A 51 -16.78 1.93 -7.29
C THR A 51 -16.85 3.35 -7.82
N ILE A 52 -16.65 3.56 -9.12
CA ILE A 52 -16.68 4.89 -9.73
C ILE A 52 -18.06 5.53 -9.59
N GLY A 53 -19.15 4.76 -9.80
CA GLY A 53 -20.51 5.26 -9.64
C GLY A 53 -20.86 5.73 -8.22
N ARG A 54 -20.15 5.23 -7.20
CA ARG A 54 -20.32 5.68 -5.81
C ARG A 54 -19.44 6.88 -5.43
N MET A 55 -18.32 7.10 -6.13
CA MET A 55 -17.45 8.27 -5.93
C MET A 55 -18.20 9.59 -6.11
N PHE A 56 -19.17 9.63 -7.03
CA PHE A 56 -19.95 10.83 -7.35
C PHE A 56 -21.26 10.96 -6.56
N ARG A 57 -21.60 10.00 -5.69
CA ARG A 57 -22.79 10.09 -4.86
C ARG A 57 -22.47 10.81 -3.55
N LYS A 58 -22.97 12.03 -3.39
CA LYS A 58 -22.95 12.77 -2.12
C LYS A 58 -23.85 12.04 -1.11
N LYS A 59 -23.29 11.19 -0.26
CA LYS A 59 -23.97 10.57 0.85
C LYS A 59 -23.21 10.89 2.13
N GLN A 60 -23.91 11.35 3.16
CA GLN A 60 -23.32 11.46 4.48
C GLN A 60 -23.30 10.07 5.12
N ALA A 61 -22.18 9.71 5.75
CA ALA A 61 -22.11 8.50 6.54
C ALA A 61 -22.85 8.67 7.85
N ALA A 62 -23.38 7.57 8.38
CA ALA A 62 -23.92 7.54 9.75
C ALA A 62 -22.82 7.88 10.78
N ASP A 63 -23.21 8.31 11.97
CA ASP A 63 -22.25 8.56 13.05
C ASP A 63 -21.47 7.28 13.39
N GLY A 64 -20.16 7.44 13.57
CA GLY A 64 -19.25 6.32 13.81
C GLY A 64 -18.86 5.50 12.57
N ALA A 65 -19.13 6.01 11.36
CA ALA A 65 -18.77 5.36 10.09
C ALA A 65 -18.14 6.34 9.09
N MET A 66 -17.51 5.79 8.05
CA MET A 66 -17.05 6.49 6.85
C MET A 66 -18.00 6.21 5.68
N THR A 67 -18.08 7.08 4.70
CA THR A 67 -18.71 6.70 3.43
C THR A 67 -17.86 5.58 2.75
N PRO A 68 -18.44 4.73 1.88
CA PRO A 68 -17.64 3.76 1.13
C PRO A 68 -16.49 4.39 0.34
N PHE A 69 -16.66 5.61 -0.15
CA PHE A 69 -15.61 6.36 -0.83
C PHE A 69 -14.51 6.84 0.12
N GLN A 70 -14.87 7.37 1.30
CA GLN A 70 -13.89 7.72 2.33
C GLN A 70 -13.08 6.51 2.80
N ALA A 71 -13.72 5.35 2.94
CA ALA A 71 -13.05 4.12 3.32
C ALA A 71 -12.03 3.67 2.28
N VAL A 72 -12.36 3.69 0.97
CA VAL A 72 -11.39 3.34 -0.07
C VAL A 72 -10.30 4.40 -0.21
N CYS A 73 -10.61 5.69 -0.06
CA CYS A 73 -9.57 6.73 -0.06
C CYS A 73 -8.63 6.57 1.15
N THR A 74 -9.13 6.14 2.31
CA THR A 74 -8.28 5.86 3.47
C THR A 74 -7.39 4.62 3.26
N ALA A 75 -7.91 3.58 2.61
CA ALA A 75 -7.12 2.41 2.22
C ALA A 75 -6.08 2.78 1.15
N LEU A 76 -6.46 3.51 0.11
CA LEU A 76 -5.55 4.03 -0.91
C LEU A 76 -4.51 5.01 -0.33
N ALA A 77 -4.87 5.78 0.69
CA ALA A 77 -3.91 6.64 1.38
C ALA A 77 -2.75 5.84 1.98
N ALA A 78 -3.04 4.66 2.52
CA ALA A 78 -2.02 3.78 3.10
C ALA A 78 -1.21 3.04 2.02
N THR A 79 -1.85 2.59 0.93
CA THR A 79 -1.22 1.78 -0.12
C THR A 79 -0.50 2.62 -1.17
N VAL A 80 -1.11 3.70 -1.66
CA VAL A 80 -0.50 4.62 -2.62
C VAL A 80 0.46 5.55 -1.90
N GLY A 81 1.70 5.14 -1.83
CA GLY A 81 2.75 5.79 -1.06
C GLY A 81 4.11 5.78 -1.78
N THR A 82 5.16 5.85 -1.00
CA THR A 82 6.53 5.82 -1.51
C THR A 82 6.87 4.50 -2.21
N GLY A 83 6.15 3.41 -1.91
CA GLY A 83 6.27 2.12 -2.57
C GLY A 83 6.01 2.17 -4.08
N ASN A 84 5.05 2.98 -4.51
CA ASN A 84 4.71 3.16 -5.93
C ASN A 84 5.78 3.94 -6.73
N ILE A 85 6.64 4.67 -6.06
CA ILE A 85 7.71 5.46 -6.66
C ILE A 85 9.06 4.76 -6.46
N ALA A 86 9.53 4.69 -5.23
CA ALA A 86 10.82 4.09 -4.89
C ALA A 86 10.82 2.56 -5.00
N GLY A 87 9.70 1.89 -4.67
CA GLY A 87 9.58 0.44 -4.76
C GLY A 87 9.64 -0.07 -6.19
N VAL A 88 9.00 0.63 -7.14
CA VAL A 88 9.06 0.30 -8.57
C VAL A 88 10.46 0.51 -9.13
N ALA A 89 11.09 1.63 -8.79
CA ALA A 89 12.48 1.91 -9.17
C ALA A 89 13.43 0.81 -8.67
N GLY A 90 13.31 0.41 -7.41
CA GLY A 90 14.08 -0.68 -6.82
C GLY A 90 13.81 -2.04 -7.45
N ALA A 91 12.56 -2.32 -7.86
CA ALA A 91 12.21 -3.54 -8.58
C ALA A 91 12.91 -3.61 -9.95
N ILE A 92 12.88 -2.51 -10.70
CA ILE A 92 13.51 -2.41 -12.02
C ILE A 92 15.04 -2.50 -11.89
N ALA A 93 15.64 -1.78 -10.94
CA ALA A 93 17.10 -1.76 -10.77
C ALA A 93 17.68 -3.14 -10.41
N ILE A 94 16.99 -3.91 -9.55
CA ILE A 94 17.47 -5.23 -9.11
C ILE A 94 16.93 -6.37 -9.98
N GLY A 95 15.69 -6.29 -10.42
CA GLY A 95 14.99 -7.36 -11.14
C GLY A 95 14.93 -7.16 -12.66
N GLY A 96 15.40 -6.01 -13.16
CA GLY A 96 15.26 -5.62 -14.56
C GLY A 96 13.83 -5.15 -14.91
N PRO A 97 13.59 -4.71 -16.16
CA PRO A 97 12.27 -4.28 -16.63
C PRO A 97 11.19 -5.35 -16.46
N GLY A 98 11.56 -6.62 -16.57
CA GLY A 98 10.65 -7.76 -16.38
C GLY A 98 10.00 -7.86 -15.00
N ALA A 99 10.58 -7.23 -13.98
CA ALA A 99 9.96 -7.17 -12.65
C ALA A 99 8.57 -6.51 -12.70
N VAL A 100 8.34 -5.57 -13.62
CA VAL A 100 7.05 -4.90 -13.82
C VAL A 100 5.96 -5.90 -14.26
N PHE A 101 6.29 -6.82 -15.18
CA PHE A 101 5.38 -7.89 -15.58
C PHE A 101 4.93 -8.73 -14.37
N TRP A 102 5.87 -9.10 -13.50
CA TRP A 102 5.56 -9.88 -12.31
C TRP A 102 4.80 -9.08 -11.25
N MET A 103 4.95 -7.76 -11.21
CA MET A 103 4.06 -6.88 -10.44
C MET A 103 2.62 -6.97 -10.95
N TRP A 104 2.40 -6.97 -12.27
CA TRP A 104 1.05 -7.12 -12.84
C TRP A 104 0.42 -8.47 -12.50
N ILE A 105 1.18 -9.56 -12.57
CA ILE A 105 0.70 -10.90 -12.21
C ILE A 105 0.32 -10.93 -10.72
N SER A 106 1.17 -10.39 -9.85
CA SER A 106 0.87 -10.34 -8.41
C SER A 106 -0.37 -9.48 -8.11
N ALA A 107 -0.53 -8.35 -8.81
CA ALA A 107 -1.70 -7.48 -8.65
C ALA A 107 -2.99 -8.16 -9.13
N LEU A 108 -2.95 -8.88 -10.26
CA LEU A 108 -4.11 -9.61 -10.78
C LEU A 108 -4.64 -10.64 -9.76
N LEU A 109 -3.74 -11.37 -9.11
CA LEU A 109 -4.11 -12.31 -8.05
C LEU A 109 -4.46 -11.58 -6.75
N GLY A 110 -3.71 -10.53 -6.44
CA GLY A 110 -3.92 -9.66 -5.29
C GLY A 110 -5.29 -8.99 -5.26
N MET A 111 -5.86 -8.66 -6.44
CA MET A 111 -7.23 -8.14 -6.54
C MET A 111 -8.26 -9.08 -5.91
N CYS A 112 -8.12 -10.40 -6.12
CA CYS A 112 -9.05 -11.38 -5.53
C CYS A 112 -8.81 -11.55 -4.03
N THR A 113 -7.53 -11.51 -3.61
CA THR A 113 -7.17 -11.57 -2.19
C THR A 113 -7.72 -10.35 -1.45
N LYS A 114 -7.47 -9.14 -1.95
CA LYS A 114 -7.98 -7.89 -1.36
C LYS A 114 -9.51 -7.84 -1.34
N PHE A 115 -10.17 -8.28 -2.43
CA PHE A 115 -11.62 -8.43 -2.46
C PHE A 115 -12.13 -9.32 -1.32
N SER A 116 -11.46 -10.45 -1.09
CA SER A 116 -11.82 -11.40 -0.05
C SER A 116 -11.60 -10.82 1.35
N GLU A 117 -10.46 -10.19 1.59
CA GLU A 117 -10.14 -9.49 2.84
C GLU A 117 -11.18 -8.43 3.18
N VAL A 118 -11.51 -7.57 2.22
CA VAL A 118 -12.50 -6.50 2.41
C VAL A 118 -13.90 -7.07 2.65
N THR A 119 -14.29 -8.08 1.89
CA THR A 119 -15.59 -8.75 2.07
C THR A 119 -15.72 -9.36 3.46
N LEU A 120 -14.69 -10.09 3.91
CA LEU A 120 -14.67 -10.68 5.25
C LEU A 120 -14.65 -9.62 6.35
N ALA A 121 -13.88 -8.55 6.17
CA ALA A 121 -13.78 -7.48 7.16
C ALA A 121 -15.11 -6.76 7.38
N VAL A 122 -15.88 -6.52 6.33
CA VAL A 122 -17.21 -5.91 6.45
C VAL A 122 -18.24 -6.91 6.98
N HIS A 123 -18.11 -8.20 6.63
CA HIS A 123 -19.04 -9.24 7.09
C HIS A 123 -18.91 -9.54 8.57
N PHE A 124 -17.69 -9.62 9.09
CA PHE A 124 -17.39 -9.99 10.48
C PHE A 124 -17.09 -8.83 11.40
N ARG A 125 -17.28 -7.58 10.95
CA ARG A 125 -17.05 -6.39 11.77
C ARG A 125 -17.99 -6.29 12.97
N GLU A 126 -17.55 -5.54 13.95
CA GLU A 126 -18.31 -5.22 15.16
C GLU A 126 -18.54 -3.69 15.28
N LYS A 127 -19.30 -3.28 16.29
CA LYS A 127 -19.33 -1.90 16.78
C LYS A 127 -18.63 -1.83 18.11
N ASN A 128 -17.72 -0.87 18.25
CA ASN A 128 -17.07 -0.62 19.53
C ASN A 128 -17.99 0.14 20.51
N ASN A 129 -17.49 0.38 21.74
CA ASN A 129 -18.23 1.08 22.78
C ASN A 129 -18.59 2.56 22.44
N LYS A 130 -18.01 3.11 21.34
CA LYS A 130 -18.31 4.44 20.82
C LYS A 130 -19.30 4.41 19.65
N GLY A 131 -19.79 3.23 19.28
CA GLY A 131 -20.69 3.03 18.15
C GLY A 131 -19.99 3.02 16.78
N GLU A 132 -18.65 3.07 16.74
CA GLU A 132 -17.87 3.04 15.50
C GLU A 132 -17.73 1.61 14.98
N PHE A 133 -17.76 1.43 13.65
CA PHE A 133 -17.43 0.16 13.04
C PHE A 133 -15.94 -0.16 13.17
N VAL A 134 -15.65 -1.38 13.63
CA VAL A 134 -14.32 -1.94 13.80
C VAL A 134 -14.26 -3.31 13.13
N GLY A 135 -13.22 -3.55 12.36
CA GLY A 135 -13.06 -4.79 11.60
C GLY A 135 -11.62 -4.96 11.10
N GLY A 136 -11.44 -5.92 10.24
CA GLY A 136 -10.13 -6.30 9.71
C GLY A 136 -9.75 -7.71 10.15
N PRO A 137 -8.49 -8.15 9.92
CA PRO A 137 -8.04 -9.51 10.17
C PRO A 137 -8.32 -10.00 11.59
N MET A 138 -8.06 -9.17 12.60
CA MET A 138 -8.31 -9.54 13.98
C MET A 138 -9.78 -9.87 14.27
N TYR A 139 -10.71 -9.20 13.60
CA TYR A 139 -12.14 -9.42 13.80
C TYR A 139 -12.67 -10.60 13.01
N TYR A 140 -12.28 -10.79 11.74
CA TYR A 140 -12.74 -11.97 11.02
C TYR A 140 -12.07 -13.27 11.46
N ILE A 141 -10.86 -13.20 12.08
CA ILE A 141 -10.28 -14.34 12.79
C ILE A 141 -11.10 -14.67 14.04
N LYS A 142 -11.38 -13.66 14.87
CA LYS A 142 -12.13 -13.81 16.10
C LYS A 142 -13.56 -14.32 15.87
N ASN A 143 -14.26 -13.75 14.88
CA ASN A 143 -15.69 -14.00 14.66
C ASN A 143 -15.98 -15.10 13.61
N GLY A 144 -15.02 -15.37 12.73
CA GLY A 144 -15.19 -16.33 11.63
C GLY A 144 -14.54 -17.69 11.88
N LEU A 145 -13.51 -17.77 12.72
CA LEU A 145 -12.79 -19.00 12.99
C LEU A 145 -13.11 -19.58 14.38
N LYS A 146 -12.78 -20.85 14.56
CA LYS A 146 -12.93 -21.56 15.84
C LYS A 146 -11.98 -20.98 16.89
N LYS A 147 -12.31 -21.08 18.18
CA LYS A 147 -11.57 -20.50 19.31
C LYS A 147 -10.06 -20.82 19.33
N HIS A 148 -9.65 -22.01 18.88
CA HIS A 148 -8.22 -22.39 18.85
C HIS A 148 -7.39 -21.59 17.83
N TRP A 149 -8.04 -20.84 16.91
CA TRP A 149 -7.37 -19.96 15.98
C TRP A 149 -7.29 -18.49 16.44
N HIS A 150 -7.99 -18.12 17.54
CA HIS A 150 -8.10 -16.74 17.97
C HIS A 150 -6.75 -16.08 18.33
N TRP A 151 -5.74 -16.87 18.69
CA TRP A 151 -4.39 -16.35 18.94
C TRP A 151 -3.79 -15.63 17.71
N LEU A 152 -4.17 -16.04 16.50
CA LEU A 152 -3.75 -15.35 15.28
C LEU A 152 -4.25 -13.91 15.22
N ALA A 153 -5.43 -13.61 15.80
CA ALA A 153 -5.98 -12.24 15.84
C ALA A 153 -5.11 -11.32 16.70
N TYR A 154 -4.69 -11.83 17.87
CA TYR A 154 -3.78 -11.10 18.76
C TYR A 154 -2.40 -10.92 18.15
N LEU A 155 -1.90 -11.94 17.47
CA LEU A 155 -0.60 -11.90 16.79
C LEU A 155 -0.62 -10.85 15.66
N PHE A 156 -1.67 -10.84 14.82
CA PHE A 156 -1.87 -9.83 13.78
C PHE A 156 -1.88 -8.41 14.36
N ALA A 157 -2.68 -8.20 15.42
CA ALA A 157 -2.81 -6.90 16.05
C ALA A 157 -1.48 -6.43 16.68
N ALA A 158 -0.74 -7.33 17.33
CA ALA A 158 0.58 -7.01 17.91
C ALA A 158 1.60 -6.61 16.84
N PHE A 159 1.69 -7.38 15.74
CA PHE A 159 2.56 -7.03 14.62
C PHE A 159 2.13 -5.70 13.97
N GLY A 160 0.82 -5.46 13.84
CA GLY A 160 0.29 -4.20 13.35
C GLY A 160 0.73 -3.00 14.15
N VAL A 161 0.65 -3.08 15.49
CA VAL A 161 1.09 -1.98 16.38
C VAL A 161 2.57 -1.68 16.23
N ILE A 162 3.43 -2.69 16.02
CA ILE A 162 4.87 -2.48 15.81
C ILE A 162 5.13 -1.86 14.43
N THR A 163 4.51 -2.42 13.40
CA THR A 163 4.71 -2.02 11.99
C THR A 163 4.36 -0.56 11.76
N VAL A 164 3.28 -0.06 12.35
CA VAL A 164 2.80 1.29 12.06
C VAL A 164 3.78 2.39 12.48
N PHE A 165 4.57 2.19 13.52
CA PHE A 165 5.58 3.15 13.95
C PHE A 165 6.75 3.27 12.96
N GLY A 166 7.17 2.16 12.37
CA GLY A 166 8.24 2.13 11.37
C GLY A 166 7.71 2.40 9.97
N THR A 167 7.20 1.35 9.30
CA THR A 167 6.77 1.41 7.88
C THR A 167 5.66 2.43 7.65
N GLY A 168 4.72 2.56 8.60
CA GLY A 168 3.58 3.47 8.48
C GLY A 168 3.90 4.93 8.82
N ASN A 169 4.96 5.23 9.57
CA ASN A 169 5.24 6.59 10.04
C ASN A 169 6.68 7.00 9.77
N ALA A 170 7.64 6.54 10.59
CA ALA A 170 8.99 7.07 10.61
C ALA A 170 9.70 7.02 9.25
N THR A 171 9.51 5.93 8.49
CA THR A 171 10.07 5.79 7.14
C THR A 171 9.43 6.75 6.13
N GLN A 172 8.15 7.02 6.28
CA GLN A 172 7.42 7.96 5.42
C GLN A 172 7.87 9.39 5.69
N VAL A 173 8.03 9.76 6.97
CA VAL A 173 8.54 11.07 7.36
C VAL A 173 9.97 11.27 6.87
N ASN A 174 10.83 10.26 6.99
CA ASN A 174 12.19 10.30 6.45
C ASN A 174 12.18 10.53 4.92
N THR A 175 11.24 9.92 4.20
CA THR A 175 11.07 10.17 2.77
C THR A 175 10.64 11.61 2.49
N ILE A 176 9.75 12.20 3.31
CA ILE A 176 9.36 13.61 3.18
C ILE A 176 10.56 14.53 3.37
N THR A 177 11.33 14.35 4.44
CA THR A 177 12.51 15.16 4.70
C THR A 177 13.54 15.04 3.58
N THR A 178 13.83 13.82 3.14
CA THR A 178 14.78 13.58 2.02
C THR A 178 14.31 14.24 0.72
N ALA A 179 13.00 14.20 0.41
CA ALA A 179 12.47 14.84 -0.78
C ALA A 179 12.56 16.37 -0.71
N ILE A 180 12.25 16.96 0.44
CA ILE A 180 12.36 18.40 0.68
C ILE A 180 13.83 18.85 0.64
N ASP A 181 14.71 18.14 1.33
CA ASP A 181 16.15 18.43 1.34
C ASP A 181 16.73 18.40 -0.08
N SER A 182 16.40 17.37 -0.87
CA SER A 182 16.86 17.25 -2.25
C SER A 182 16.38 18.42 -3.12
N ALA A 183 15.12 18.84 -2.95
CA ALA A 183 14.60 19.99 -3.67
C ALA A 183 15.32 21.30 -3.25
N LEU A 184 15.50 21.54 -1.94
CA LEU A 184 16.13 22.75 -1.43
C LEU A 184 17.63 22.80 -1.79
N PHE A 185 18.33 21.67 -1.80
CA PHE A 185 19.73 21.58 -2.28
C PHE A 185 19.83 21.90 -3.77
N ASN A 186 18.95 21.35 -4.59
CA ASN A 186 18.94 21.60 -6.05
C ASN A 186 18.76 23.08 -6.40
N TYR A 187 18.04 23.83 -5.55
CA TYR A 187 17.85 25.27 -5.71
C TYR A 187 18.88 26.10 -4.94
N GLY A 188 19.86 25.49 -4.26
CA GLY A 188 20.90 26.17 -3.51
C GLY A 188 20.40 26.99 -2.30
N ILE A 189 19.22 26.64 -1.78
CA ILE A 189 18.58 27.37 -0.67
C ILE A 189 19.17 26.98 0.68
N ILE A 190 19.62 25.72 0.83
CA ILE A 190 20.19 25.19 2.07
C ILE A 190 21.57 24.56 1.84
N SER A 191 22.40 24.56 2.91
CA SER A 191 23.61 23.76 2.99
C SER A 191 23.36 22.45 3.76
N LYS A 192 24.26 21.48 3.65
CA LYS A 192 24.20 20.22 4.40
C LYS A 192 24.11 20.41 5.91
N ASP A 193 24.78 21.46 6.42
CA ASP A 193 24.82 21.77 7.86
C ASP A 193 23.49 22.28 8.39
N SER A 194 22.66 22.90 7.53
CA SER A 194 21.34 23.43 7.88
C SER A 194 20.23 22.37 7.81
N ALA A 195 20.44 21.26 7.12
CA ALA A 195 19.42 20.24 6.87
C ALA A 195 18.88 19.64 8.18
N SER A 196 19.74 19.37 9.16
CA SER A 196 19.31 18.79 10.45
C SER A 196 18.29 19.67 11.19
N THR A 197 18.50 20.99 11.22
CA THR A 197 17.57 21.92 11.86
C THR A 197 16.24 22.02 11.10
N ILE A 198 16.31 22.03 9.77
CA ILE A 198 15.11 22.08 8.91
C ILE A 198 14.30 20.80 9.06
N ASN A 199 14.95 19.65 9.09
CA ASN A 199 14.29 18.36 9.29
C ASN A 199 13.60 18.27 10.65
N LEU A 200 14.18 18.81 11.71
CA LEU A 200 13.51 18.91 13.00
C LEU A 200 12.24 19.77 12.92
N VAL A 201 12.30 20.92 12.25
CA VAL A 201 11.14 21.79 12.04
C VAL A 201 10.05 21.07 11.24
N ILE A 202 10.42 20.38 10.15
CA ILE A 202 9.50 19.57 9.35
C ILE A 202 8.86 18.49 10.22
N GLY A 203 9.64 17.78 11.02
CA GLY A 203 9.13 16.74 11.94
C GLY A 203 8.11 17.27 12.95
N ILE A 204 8.36 18.46 13.53
CA ILE A 204 7.44 19.12 14.46
C ILE A 204 6.14 19.52 13.73
N VAL A 205 6.24 20.14 12.55
CA VAL A 205 5.07 20.54 11.75
C VAL A 205 4.23 19.32 11.39
N LEU A 206 4.87 18.23 10.93
CA LEU A 206 4.17 16.99 10.61
C LEU A 206 3.52 16.38 11.84
N ALA A 207 4.20 16.35 13.00
CA ALA A 207 3.63 15.85 14.24
C ALA A 207 2.36 16.61 14.65
N VAL A 208 2.38 17.94 14.55
CA VAL A 208 1.20 18.77 14.84
C VAL A 208 0.06 18.50 13.85
N LEU A 209 0.35 18.46 12.54
CA LEU A 209 -0.67 18.19 11.51
C LEU A 209 -1.29 16.79 11.69
N LEU A 210 -0.46 15.79 11.97
CA LEU A 210 -0.92 14.43 12.21
C LEU A 210 -1.79 14.36 13.48
N ALA A 211 -1.37 14.99 14.57
CA ALA A 211 -2.16 15.03 15.80
C ALA A 211 -3.53 15.68 15.57
N LEU A 212 -3.59 16.79 14.82
CA LEU A 212 -4.85 17.47 14.49
C LEU A 212 -5.79 16.60 13.67
N ILE A 213 -5.25 15.76 12.76
CA ILE A 213 -6.06 14.87 11.90
C ILE A 213 -6.47 13.63 12.69
N LEU A 214 -5.52 12.91 13.27
CA LEU A 214 -5.74 11.60 13.87
C LEU A 214 -6.58 11.68 15.16
N LEU A 215 -6.35 12.67 16.01
CA LEU A 215 -7.17 12.88 17.22
C LEU A 215 -8.62 13.26 16.90
N GLY A 216 -8.90 13.72 15.69
CA GLY A 216 -10.26 13.93 15.19
C GLY A 216 -11.02 12.64 14.82
N GLY A 217 -10.37 11.48 14.95
CA GLY A 217 -10.95 10.15 14.75
C GLY A 217 -11.29 9.83 13.29
N ILE A 218 -12.01 8.73 13.08
CA ILE A 218 -12.29 8.16 11.75
C ILE A 218 -12.98 9.13 10.80
N LYS A 219 -13.86 9.99 11.31
CA LYS A 219 -14.59 10.98 10.50
C LYS A 219 -13.63 12.00 9.86
N ARG A 220 -12.69 12.54 10.64
CA ARG A 220 -11.70 13.50 10.15
C ARG A 220 -10.69 12.84 9.24
N ILE A 221 -10.22 11.63 9.56
CA ILE A 221 -9.35 10.83 8.71
C ILE A 221 -10.01 10.66 7.33
N GLY A 222 -11.26 10.20 7.28
CA GLY A 222 -12.00 10.01 6.02
C GLY A 222 -12.17 11.31 5.23
N GLN A 223 -12.48 12.44 5.90
CA GLN A 223 -12.63 13.74 5.25
C GLN A 223 -11.32 14.29 4.65
N VAL A 224 -10.19 14.00 5.26
CA VAL A 224 -8.87 14.40 4.74
C VAL A 224 -8.48 13.51 3.57
N THR A 225 -8.59 12.19 3.73
CA THR A 225 -8.16 11.22 2.71
C THR A 225 -9.01 11.28 1.45
N GLU A 226 -10.32 11.54 1.54
CA GLU A 226 -11.20 11.69 0.35
C GLU A 226 -10.86 12.89 -0.53
N LYS A 227 -10.12 13.89 -0.02
CA LYS A 227 -9.65 15.04 -0.79
C LYS A 227 -8.20 14.84 -1.23
N LEU A 228 -7.35 14.41 -0.31
CA LEU A 228 -5.91 14.28 -0.55
C LEU A 228 -5.60 13.18 -1.58
N VAL A 229 -6.23 12.01 -1.46
CA VAL A 229 -5.90 10.86 -2.31
C VAL A 229 -6.26 11.08 -3.79
N PRO A 230 -7.48 11.52 -4.15
CA PRO A 230 -7.77 11.82 -5.54
C PRO A 230 -6.89 12.93 -6.12
N PHE A 231 -6.59 13.96 -5.31
CA PHE A 231 -5.69 15.04 -5.72
C PHE A 231 -4.29 14.54 -6.04
N MET A 232 -3.66 13.80 -5.09
CA MET A 232 -2.29 13.32 -5.28
C MET A 232 -2.18 12.30 -6.42
N ALA A 233 -3.18 11.39 -6.53
CA ALA A 233 -3.20 10.39 -7.59
C ALA A 233 -3.38 11.04 -8.97
N LEU A 234 -4.33 11.97 -9.12
CA LEU A 234 -4.53 12.69 -10.37
C LEU A 234 -3.30 13.51 -10.76
N PHE A 235 -2.73 14.23 -9.81
CA PHE A 235 -1.53 15.04 -10.03
C PHE A 235 -0.36 14.17 -10.53
N TYR A 236 -0.11 13.03 -9.88
CA TYR A 236 0.94 12.10 -10.29
C TYR A 236 0.66 11.47 -11.66
N VAL A 237 -0.57 11.00 -11.88
CA VAL A 237 -0.99 10.40 -13.15
C VAL A 237 -0.83 11.37 -14.31
N VAL A 238 -1.21 12.63 -14.15
CA VAL A 238 -1.07 13.66 -15.19
C VAL A 238 0.39 13.90 -15.53
N LEU A 239 1.27 14.04 -14.51
CA LEU A 239 2.71 14.21 -14.74
C LEU A 239 3.33 12.98 -15.44
N ALA A 240 3.00 11.79 -14.96
CA ALA A 240 3.53 10.55 -15.53
C ALA A 240 3.04 10.30 -16.97
N LEU A 241 1.76 10.55 -17.24
CA LEU A 241 1.22 10.47 -18.61
C LEU A 241 1.91 11.46 -19.54
N GLY A 242 2.22 12.66 -19.08
CA GLY A 242 2.97 13.63 -19.87
C GLY A 242 4.34 13.10 -20.28
N VAL A 243 5.09 12.42 -19.39
CA VAL A 243 6.36 11.75 -19.75
C VAL A 243 6.12 10.69 -20.82
N VAL A 244 5.09 9.85 -20.63
CA VAL A 244 4.78 8.76 -21.59
C VAL A 244 4.40 9.32 -22.96
N ILE A 245 3.58 10.39 -23.01
CA ILE A 245 3.14 11.03 -24.26
C ILE A 245 4.32 11.68 -24.98
N LEU A 246 5.20 12.38 -24.26
CA LEU A 246 6.38 13.02 -24.83
C LEU A 246 7.42 12.00 -25.34
N ASN A 247 7.43 10.81 -24.77
CA ASN A 247 8.31 9.72 -25.16
C ASN A 247 7.55 8.53 -25.81
N ILE A 248 6.44 8.82 -26.50
CA ILE A 248 5.52 7.80 -27.04
C ILE A 248 6.19 6.79 -27.95
N ASN A 249 7.24 7.19 -28.67
CA ASN A 249 8.00 6.36 -29.59
C ASN A 249 8.75 5.21 -28.89
N HIS A 250 9.09 5.38 -27.59
CA HIS A 250 9.79 4.37 -26.79
C HIS A 250 8.83 3.35 -26.16
N VAL A 251 7.54 3.68 -26.05
CA VAL A 251 6.54 2.85 -25.36
C VAL A 251 6.48 1.42 -25.93
N PRO A 252 6.42 1.17 -27.25
CA PRO A 252 6.39 -0.20 -27.78
C PRO A 252 7.63 -1.01 -27.40
N THR A 253 8.82 -0.38 -27.46
CA THR A 253 10.10 -1.01 -27.08
C THR A 253 10.11 -1.35 -25.59
N VAL A 254 9.67 -0.44 -24.74
CA VAL A 254 9.59 -0.64 -23.29
C VAL A 254 8.65 -1.79 -22.93
N PHE A 255 7.47 -1.88 -23.55
CA PHE A 255 6.58 -3.02 -23.32
C PHE A 255 7.20 -4.34 -23.76
N LYS A 256 7.92 -4.34 -24.88
CA LYS A 256 8.68 -5.52 -25.33
C LYS A 256 9.74 -5.91 -24.30
N GLU A 257 10.53 -4.97 -23.80
CA GLU A 257 11.55 -5.19 -22.77
C GLU A 257 10.95 -5.71 -21.45
N ILE A 258 9.78 -5.20 -21.04
CA ILE A 258 9.07 -5.71 -19.88
C ILE A 258 8.69 -7.18 -20.04
N VAL A 259 8.14 -7.56 -21.20
CA VAL A 259 7.71 -8.94 -21.47
C VAL A 259 8.93 -9.88 -21.67
N GLU A 260 9.91 -9.48 -22.48
CA GLU A 260 11.13 -10.26 -22.68
C GLU A 260 11.93 -10.40 -21.39
N GLY A 261 12.11 -9.30 -20.65
CA GLY A 261 12.82 -9.28 -19.38
C GLY A 261 12.14 -10.09 -18.28
N ALA A 262 10.83 -10.33 -18.38
CA ALA A 262 10.13 -11.18 -17.43
C ALA A 262 10.60 -12.64 -17.47
N PHE A 263 10.97 -13.13 -18.66
CA PHE A 263 11.36 -14.53 -18.87
C PHE A 263 12.86 -14.69 -19.19
N SER A 264 13.49 -13.65 -19.73
CA SER A 264 14.90 -13.61 -20.08
C SER A 264 15.54 -12.29 -19.65
N PRO A 265 15.65 -12.00 -18.35
CA PRO A 265 16.13 -10.70 -17.88
C PRO A 265 17.57 -10.40 -18.32
N ALA A 266 18.41 -11.40 -18.50
CA ALA A 266 19.78 -11.24 -18.97
C ALA A 266 19.86 -10.57 -20.36
N SER A 267 18.90 -10.83 -21.26
CA SER A 267 18.87 -10.26 -22.60
C SER A 267 18.61 -8.75 -22.61
N VAL A 268 17.92 -8.24 -21.59
CA VAL A 268 17.51 -6.83 -21.50
C VAL A 268 18.43 -6.02 -20.58
N THR A 269 19.14 -6.69 -19.65
CA THR A 269 19.99 -6.05 -18.64
C THR A 269 21.49 -6.23 -18.91
N GLY A 270 21.88 -6.66 -20.12
CA GLY A 270 23.28 -6.93 -20.45
C GLY A 270 23.91 -8.05 -19.60
N GLY A 271 23.11 -9.01 -19.15
CA GLY A 271 23.57 -10.14 -18.33
C GLY A 271 23.64 -9.89 -16.82
N VAL A 272 23.44 -8.67 -16.36
CA VAL A 272 23.54 -8.33 -14.92
C VAL A 272 22.45 -9.03 -14.11
N VAL A 273 21.21 -9.06 -14.59
CA VAL A 273 20.13 -9.82 -13.97
C VAL A 273 20.06 -11.19 -14.65
N GLY A 274 20.85 -12.13 -14.13
CA GLY A 274 21.05 -13.44 -14.76
C GLY A 274 19.93 -14.46 -14.56
N SER A 275 18.93 -14.17 -13.71
CA SER A 275 17.93 -15.16 -13.30
C SER A 275 16.50 -14.64 -13.43
N PHE A 276 15.68 -15.38 -14.15
CA PHE A 276 14.23 -15.26 -14.18
C PHE A 276 13.62 -15.17 -12.76
N PHE A 277 14.10 -16.00 -11.82
CA PHE A 277 13.61 -15.97 -10.46
C PHE A 277 13.90 -14.64 -9.74
N MET A 278 14.99 -13.95 -10.07
CA MET A 278 15.31 -12.65 -9.51
C MET A 278 14.27 -11.61 -9.95
N SER A 279 13.97 -11.54 -11.23
CA SER A 279 12.96 -10.66 -11.79
C SER A 279 11.58 -10.93 -11.17
N MET A 280 11.17 -12.20 -11.14
CA MET A 280 9.91 -12.64 -10.55
C MET A 280 9.84 -12.29 -9.04
N LYS A 281 10.88 -12.65 -8.27
CA LYS A 281 10.93 -12.37 -6.83
C LYS A 281 10.80 -10.88 -6.54
N LYS A 282 11.55 -10.05 -7.26
CA LYS A 282 11.53 -8.60 -7.03
C LYS A 282 10.21 -7.97 -7.46
N GLY A 283 9.66 -8.39 -8.61
CA GLY A 283 8.38 -7.90 -9.09
C GLY A 283 7.22 -8.27 -8.15
N VAL A 284 7.09 -9.53 -7.79
CA VAL A 284 6.03 -10.00 -6.88
C VAL A 284 6.15 -9.34 -5.51
N SER A 285 7.35 -9.35 -4.90
CA SER A 285 7.56 -8.76 -3.57
C SER A 285 7.20 -7.26 -3.55
N ARG A 286 7.65 -6.49 -4.54
CA ARG A 286 7.36 -5.04 -4.59
C ARG A 286 5.91 -4.75 -4.98
N GLY A 287 5.28 -5.58 -5.80
CA GLY A 287 3.84 -5.50 -6.08
C GLY A 287 3.00 -5.69 -4.82
N ILE A 288 3.28 -6.72 -4.03
CA ILE A 288 2.58 -7.00 -2.76
C ILE A 288 2.86 -5.89 -1.74
N PHE A 289 4.09 -5.42 -1.64
CA PHE A 289 4.45 -4.35 -0.73
C PHE A 289 3.69 -3.05 -1.04
N SER A 290 3.47 -2.75 -2.33
CA SER A 290 2.72 -1.57 -2.78
C SER A 290 1.23 -1.69 -2.46
N ASN A 291 0.55 -2.74 -2.96
CA ASN A 291 -0.90 -2.87 -2.87
C ASN A 291 -1.41 -3.52 -1.58
N GLU A 292 -0.52 -4.03 -0.74
CA GLU A 292 -0.83 -4.67 0.56
C GLU A 292 -1.82 -5.85 0.46
N ALA A 293 -2.02 -6.46 -0.72
CA ALA A 293 -2.90 -7.62 -0.87
C ALA A 293 -2.26 -8.86 -0.22
N GLY A 294 -2.97 -9.47 0.71
CA GLY A 294 -2.47 -10.57 1.54
C GLY A 294 -1.91 -10.13 2.89
N LEU A 295 -1.69 -8.82 3.11
CA LEU A 295 -1.31 -8.29 4.43
C LEU A 295 -2.53 -8.05 5.33
N GLY A 296 -3.72 -7.85 4.75
CA GLY A 296 -4.97 -7.64 5.48
C GLY A 296 -5.21 -6.20 5.97
N THR A 297 -4.21 -5.34 5.92
CA THR A 297 -4.21 -3.97 6.47
C THR A 297 -5.30 -3.09 5.90
N GLY A 298 -5.43 -3.00 4.57
CA GLY A 298 -6.43 -2.18 3.89
C GLY A 298 -7.87 -2.53 4.27
N SER A 299 -8.13 -3.79 4.63
CA SER A 299 -9.45 -4.26 5.06
C SER A 299 -9.94 -3.58 6.33
N ILE A 300 -9.04 -3.06 7.18
CA ILE A 300 -9.34 -2.32 8.39
C ILE A 300 -10.06 -1.01 8.07
N ALA A 301 -9.59 -0.25 7.07
CA ALA A 301 -10.27 0.98 6.64
C ALA A 301 -11.63 0.67 6.00
N HIS A 302 -11.70 -0.34 5.16
CA HIS A 302 -12.95 -0.75 4.51
C HIS A 302 -14.02 -1.23 5.49
N ALA A 303 -13.63 -1.82 6.62
CA ALA A 303 -14.57 -2.21 7.66
C ALA A 303 -15.32 -1.02 8.28
N CYS A 304 -14.72 0.18 8.25
CA CYS A 304 -15.34 1.42 8.74
C CYS A 304 -16.42 1.98 7.78
N ALA A 305 -16.59 1.40 6.59
CA ALA A 305 -17.54 1.90 5.59
C ALA A 305 -19.01 1.73 6.02
N ASP A 306 -19.82 2.77 5.82
CA ASP A 306 -21.28 2.72 6.01
C ASP A 306 -21.96 1.92 4.88
N THR A 307 -21.90 0.61 4.99
CA THR A 307 -22.49 -0.32 4.03
C THR A 307 -23.01 -1.56 4.72
N ARG A 308 -24.11 -2.10 4.21
CA ARG A 308 -24.67 -3.41 4.62
C ARG A 308 -24.35 -4.53 3.62
N LYS A 309 -23.68 -4.21 2.50
CA LYS A 309 -23.40 -5.16 1.41
C LYS A 309 -21.88 -5.46 1.37
N PRO A 310 -21.38 -6.51 2.06
CA PRO A 310 -19.95 -6.83 2.15
C PRO A 310 -19.28 -6.98 0.78
N VAL A 311 -19.94 -7.73 -0.14
CA VAL A 311 -19.43 -7.99 -1.49
C VAL A 311 -19.31 -6.70 -2.30
N LYS A 312 -20.26 -5.74 -2.17
CA LYS A 312 -20.13 -4.43 -2.83
C LYS A 312 -18.94 -3.64 -2.32
N GLN A 313 -18.59 -3.75 -1.04
CA GLN A 313 -17.38 -3.15 -0.51
C GLN A 313 -16.13 -3.92 -0.96
N GLY A 314 -16.21 -5.24 -1.10
CA GLY A 314 -15.13 -6.06 -1.64
C GLY A 314 -14.66 -5.60 -3.02
N PHE A 315 -15.57 -5.16 -3.89
CA PHE A 315 -15.21 -4.62 -5.21
C PHE A 315 -14.35 -3.35 -5.14
N PHE A 316 -14.46 -2.56 -4.08
CA PHE A 316 -13.53 -1.45 -3.85
C PHE A 316 -12.09 -1.94 -3.60
N GLY A 317 -11.91 -3.14 -3.01
CA GLY A 317 -10.59 -3.76 -2.88
C GLY A 317 -9.97 -4.13 -4.24
N ILE A 318 -10.77 -4.57 -5.22
CA ILE A 318 -10.31 -4.77 -6.61
C ILE A 318 -9.86 -3.44 -7.22
N PHE A 319 -10.66 -2.40 -7.06
CA PHE A 319 -10.35 -1.06 -7.54
C PHE A 319 -9.06 -0.50 -6.91
N GLU A 320 -8.88 -0.68 -5.60
CA GLU A 320 -7.70 -0.26 -4.85
C GLU A 320 -6.42 -0.85 -5.46
N VAL A 321 -6.34 -2.18 -5.61
CA VAL A 321 -5.17 -2.86 -6.19
C VAL A 321 -4.95 -2.48 -7.66
N PHE A 322 -6.03 -2.29 -8.42
CA PHE A 322 -5.95 -1.85 -9.81
C PHE A 322 -5.34 -0.46 -9.91
N VAL A 323 -5.84 0.51 -9.15
CA VAL A 323 -5.29 1.89 -9.18
C VAL A 323 -3.86 1.92 -8.67
N ASP A 324 -3.57 1.25 -7.56
CA ASP A 324 -2.23 1.23 -6.96
C ASP A 324 -1.19 0.64 -7.91
N THR A 325 -1.39 -0.59 -8.35
CA THR A 325 -0.33 -1.35 -9.04
C THR A 325 -0.46 -1.28 -10.56
N ILE A 326 -1.67 -1.55 -11.11
CA ILE A 326 -1.83 -1.58 -12.56
C ILE A 326 -1.73 -0.16 -13.15
N VAL A 327 -2.24 0.86 -12.46
CA VAL A 327 -2.17 2.24 -12.98
C VAL A 327 -0.89 2.93 -12.49
N ILE A 328 -0.74 3.18 -11.19
CA ILE A 328 0.32 4.06 -10.66
C ILE A 328 1.70 3.42 -10.80
N CYS A 329 1.90 2.15 -10.39
CA CYS A 329 3.20 1.50 -10.53
C CYS A 329 3.61 1.32 -12.00
N THR A 330 2.66 1.03 -12.90
CA THR A 330 2.94 0.95 -14.34
C THR A 330 3.37 2.30 -14.89
N LEU A 331 2.69 3.38 -14.53
CA LEU A 331 3.09 4.72 -14.95
C LEU A 331 4.49 5.09 -14.44
N THR A 332 4.81 4.76 -13.19
CA THR A 332 6.18 4.94 -12.65
C THR A 332 7.21 4.16 -13.46
N ALA A 333 6.92 2.90 -13.78
CA ALA A 333 7.81 2.09 -14.61
C ALA A 333 8.01 2.70 -16.00
N LEU A 334 6.94 3.18 -16.63
CA LEU A 334 7.02 3.85 -17.93
C LEU A 334 7.79 5.17 -17.85
N VAL A 335 7.64 5.95 -16.77
CA VAL A 335 8.46 7.16 -16.55
C VAL A 335 9.94 6.82 -16.54
N ILE A 336 10.34 5.77 -15.83
CA ILE A 336 11.75 5.36 -15.74
C ILE A 336 12.25 4.82 -17.09
N LEU A 337 11.50 3.91 -17.69
CA LEU A 337 11.98 3.16 -18.87
C LEU A 337 11.86 3.96 -20.19
N CYS A 338 10.83 4.79 -20.35
CA CYS A 338 10.64 5.59 -21.56
C CYS A 338 11.53 6.83 -21.63
N SER A 339 12.02 7.32 -20.48
CA SER A 339 12.90 8.50 -20.43
C SER A 339 14.38 8.19 -20.67
N GLU A 340 14.72 6.92 -20.91
CA GLU A 340 16.07 6.43 -21.23
C GLU A 340 17.15 6.86 -20.21
N VAL A 341 16.78 7.08 -18.95
CA VAL A 341 17.74 7.37 -17.89
C VAL A 341 18.66 6.16 -17.65
N PRO A 342 19.96 6.39 -17.39
CA PRO A 342 20.86 5.29 -17.08
C PRO A 342 20.42 4.53 -15.83
N ILE A 343 20.23 3.21 -15.95
CA ILE A 343 19.88 2.33 -14.85
C ILE A 343 21.09 1.46 -14.52
N THR A 344 21.60 1.56 -13.29
CA THR A 344 22.66 0.69 -12.80
C THR A 344 22.01 -0.60 -12.26
N TYR A 345 21.84 -1.59 -13.15
CA TYR A 345 21.29 -2.87 -12.76
C TYR A 345 22.15 -3.59 -11.71
N GLY A 346 21.49 -4.33 -10.82
CA GLY A 346 22.15 -5.05 -9.73
C GLY A 346 22.41 -4.21 -8.49
N GLN A 347 22.24 -2.90 -8.55
CA GLN A 347 22.37 -1.99 -7.42
C GLN A 347 20.99 -1.49 -6.95
N ALA A 348 20.85 -1.26 -5.64
CA ALA A 348 19.61 -0.72 -5.10
C ALA A 348 19.39 0.71 -5.61
N ALA A 349 18.17 0.98 -6.08
CA ALA A 349 17.72 2.31 -6.45
C ALA A 349 16.43 2.64 -5.68
N GLY A 350 16.24 3.92 -5.43
CA GLY A 350 15.08 4.46 -4.75
C GLY A 350 14.32 5.45 -5.62
N ALA A 351 13.71 6.43 -4.98
CA ALA A 351 12.90 7.46 -5.65
C ALA A 351 13.72 8.34 -6.60
N GLU A 352 15.02 8.47 -6.37
CA GLU A 352 15.96 9.24 -7.21
C GLU A 352 15.95 8.80 -8.67
N LEU A 353 15.79 7.49 -8.94
CA LEU A 353 15.69 6.96 -10.30
C LEU A 353 14.41 7.43 -11.00
N THR A 354 13.28 7.43 -10.29
CA THR A 354 12.01 7.95 -10.81
C THR A 354 12.07 9.46 -11.04
N ILE A 355 12.67 10.21 -10.10
CA ILE A 355 12.88 11.66 -10.22
C ILE A 355 13.76 11.97 -11.44
N SER A 356 14.80 11.18 -11.68
CA SER A 356 15.65 11.32 -12.86
C SER A 356 14.86 11.13 -14.16
N GLY A 357 13.91 10.18 -14.20
CA GLY A 357 13.02 9.98 -15.33
C GLY A 357 12.14 11.20 -15.63
N PHE A 358 11.56 11.80 -14.60
CA PHE A 358 10.81 13.05 -14.76
C PHE A 358 11.71 14.20 -15.20
N THR A 359 12.89 14.34 -14.59
CA THR A 359 13.83 15.42 -14.87
C THR A 359 14.40 15.34 -16.29
N ALA A 360 14.66 14.14 -16.79
CA ALA A 360 15.13 13.93 -18.16
C ALA A 360 14.11 14.43 -19.20
N THR A 361 12.81 14.30 -18.89
CA THR A 361 11.74 14.73 -19.80
C THR A 361 11.37 16.21 -19.65
N TYR A 362 11.23 16.69 -18.42
CA TYR A 362 10.69 18.01 -18.13
C TYR A 362 11.75 19.07 -17.76
N GLY A 363 12.99 18.64 -17.46
CA GLY A 363 14.04 19.49 -16.91
C GLY A 363 13.97 19.64 -15.39
N ASN A 364 14.95 20.37 -14.83
CA ASN A 364 15.18 20.43 -13.38
C ASN A 364 14.03 21.03 -12.56
N TRP A 365 13.17 21.86 -13.16
CA TRP A 365 12.07 22.50 -12.47
C TRP A 365 11.05 21.49 -11.92
N VAL A 366 10.95 20.29 -12.54
CA VAL A 366 10.01 19.24 -12.11
C VAL A 366 10.40 18.63 -10.75
N SER A 367 11.65 18.82 -10.30
CA SER A 367 12.10 18.31 -9.00
C SER A 367 11.26 18.83 -7.83
N LEU A 368 10.77 20.07 -7.92
CA LEU A 368 9.85 20.63 -6.92
C LEU A 368 8.49 19.89 -6.93
N PHE A 369 7.97 19.60 -8.11
CA PHE A 369 6.67 18.89 -8.25
C PHE A 369 6.77 17.43 -7.80
N THR A 370 7.87 16.76 -8.09
CA THR A 370 8.10 15.39 -7.60
C THR A 370 8.27 15.35 -6.10
N ALA A 371 8.94 16.34 -5.50
CA ALA A 371 9.03 16.48 -4.04
C ALA A 371 7.63 16.68 -3.41
N VAL A 372 6.79 17.54 -3.98
CA VAL A 372 5.40 17.73 -3.53
C VAL A 372 4.60 16.44 -3.63
N ALA A 373 4.71 15.71 -4.76
CA ALA A 373 4.03 14.43 -4.93
C ALA A 373 4.47 13.40 -3.87
N MET A 374 5.77 13.29 -3.63
CA MET A 374 6.31 12.39 -2.60
C MET A 374 5.85 12.79 -1.19
N CYS A 375 5.82 14.08 -0.88
CA CYS A 375 5.27 14.56 0.39
C CYS A 375 3.78 14.19 0.56
N CYS A 376 2.97 14.37 -0.48
CA CYS A 376 1.56 14.00 -0.44
C CYS A 376 1.38 12.48 -0.25
N PHE A 377 2.12 11.66 -0.98
CA PHE A 377 2.06 10.20 -0.89
C PHE A 377 2.50 9.70 0.49
N ALA A 378 3.64 10.15 0.98
CA ALA A 378 4.13 9.77 2.29
C ALA A 378 3.19 10.25 3.41
N PHE A 379 2.71 11.49 3.36
CA PHE A 379 1.81 12.04 4.36
C PHE A 379 0.47 11.30 4.40
N SER A 380 -0.11 10.99 3.23
CA SER A 380 -1.33 10.17 3.17
C SER A 380 -1.13 8.79 3.78
N THR A 381 0.04 8.16 3.52
CA THR A 381 0.39 6.85 4.09
C THR A 381 0.44 6.90 5.61
N ILE A 382 1.03 7.94 6.20
CA ILE A 382 1.07 8.10 7.67
C ILE A 382 -0.35 8.18 8.24
N ILE A 383 -1.26 8.90 7.59
CA ILE A 383 -2.66 9.02 8.03
C ILE A 383 -3.38 7.68 7.96
N GLY A 384 -3.26 6.94 6.86
CA GLY A 384 -3.90 5.64 6.67
C GLY A 384 -3.40 4.60 7.69
N TRP A 385 -2.09 4.50 7.86
CA TRP A 385 -1.47 3.60 8.83
C TRP A 385 -1.77 4.00 10.28
N GLY A 386 -1.96 5.30 10.56
CA GLY A 386 -2.44 5.76 11.86
C GLY A 386 -3.78 5.15 12.26
N LEU A 387 -4.72 5.04 11.32
CA LEU A 387 -5.99 4.32 11.54
C LEU A 387 -5.75 2.83 11.79
N TYR A 388 -4.88 2.17 11.01
CA TYR A 388 -4.61 0.75 11.18
C TYR A 388 -4.03 0.45 12.56
N GLY A 389 -3.04 1.23 13.01
CA GLY A 389 -2.46 1.12 14.33
C GLY A 389 -3.46 1.35 15.45
N ALA A 390 -4.30 2.38 15.33
CA ALA A 390 -5.35 2.66 16.30
C ALA A 390 -6.34 1.49 16.44
N ARG A 391 -6.71 0.85 15.33
CA ARG A 391 -7.61 -0.33 15.37
C ARG A 391 -6.91 -1.59 15.91
N CYS A 392 -5.63 -1.77 15.64
CA CYS A 392 -4.86 -2.86 16.21
C CYS A 392 -4.67 -2.72 17.73
N ILE A 393 -4.30 -1.53 18.22
CA ILE A 393 -4.13 -1.28 19.66
C ILE A 393 -5.47 -1.33 20.41
N GLU A 394 -6.54 -0.86 19.76
CA GLU A 394 -7.91 -0.94 20.28
C GLU A 394 -8.36 -2.38 20.48
N PHE A 395 -8.04 -3.27 19.55
CA PHE A 395 -8.36 -4.69 19.66
C PHE A 395 -7.64 -5.35 20.86
N LEU A 396 -6.39 -4.95 21.13
CA LEU A 396 -5.59 -5.49 22.24
C LEU A 396 -6.01 -4.94 23.61
N PHE A 397 -6.28 -3.63 23.70
CA PHE A 397 -6.39 -2.93 24.99
C PHE A 397 -7.69 -2.10 25.14
N GLY A 398 -8.57 -2.16 24.15
CA GLY A 398 -9.85 -1.43 24.15
C GLY A 398 -9.74 0.02 23.69
N THR A 399 -10.89 0.71 23.63
CA THR A 399 -11.03 2.05 23.01
C THR A 399 -10.34 3.19 23.76
N LYS A 400 -10.03 3.02 25.05
CA LYS A 400 -9.43 4.06 25.89
C LYS A 400 -8.01 4.43 25.45
N VAL A 401 -7.28 3.49 24.87
CA VAL A 401 -5.88 3.67 24.44
C VAL A 401 -5.74 4.37 23.08
N ASN A 402 -6.81 4.55 22.32
CA ASN A 402 -6.73 5.14 20.98
C ASN A 402 -6.15 6.56 20.96
N LYS A 403 -6.64 7.45 21.83
CA LYS A 403 -6.14 8.83 21.87
C LYS A 403 -4.69 8.93 22.31
N PRO A 404 -4.25 8.30 23.42
CA PRO A 404 -2.84 8.23 23.79
C PRO A 404 -1.96 7.65 22.69
N PHE A 405 -2.41 6.57 22.04
CA PHE A 405 -1.68 5.95 20.94
C PHE A 405 -1.52 6.91 19.76
N MET A 406 -2.59 7.56 19.30
CA MET A 406 -2.54 8.51 18.19
C MET A 406 -1.64 9.71 18.50
N PHE A 407 -1.62 10.17 19.75
CA PHE A 407 -0.71 11.23 20.19
C PHE A 407 0.76 10.78 20.11
N VAL A 408 1.10 9.62 20.68
CA VAL A 408 2.46 9.05 20.61
C VAL A 408 2.86 8.79 19.16
N TYR A 409 1.96 8.21 18.36
CA TYR A 409 2.17 7.96 16.94
C TYR A 409 2.50 9.25 16.17
N SER A 410 1.80 10.35 16.46
CA SER A 410 2.09 11.64 15.84
C SER A 410 3.48 12.18 16.21
N LEU A 411 3.93 12.00 17.47
CA LEU A 411 5.26 12.41 17.92
C LEU A 411 6.40 11.63 17.25
N VAL A 412 6.16 10.40 16.82
CA VAL A 412 7.15 9.58 16.10
C VAL A 412 7.57 10.23 14.78
N ALA A 413 6.76 11.14 14.22
CA ALA A 413 7.16 11.93 13.06
C ALA A 413 8.45 12.76 13.31
N ILE A 414 8.67 13.24 14.54
CA ILE A 414 9.87 13.97 14.90
C ILE A 414 11.10 13.03 14.86
N VAL A 415 10.92 11.80 15.34
CA VAL A 415 11.95 10.75 15.32
C VAL A 415 12.29 10.38 13.87
N GLY A 416 11.27 10.17 13.02
CA GLY A 416 11.45 9.85 11.61
C GLY A 416 12.15 10.95 10.80
N ALA A 417 11.99 12.22 11.22
CA ALA A 417 12.63 13.36 10.58
C ALA A 417 14.10 13.55 10.98
N THR A 418 14.51 13.08 12.15
CA THR A 418 15.81 13.45 12.75
C THR A 418 16.80 12.30 12.89
N LEU A 419 16.34 11.03 12.83
CA LEU A 419 17.19 9.87 13.03
C LEU A 419 17.45 9.10 11.74
N ASP A 420 18.63 8.48 11.65
CA ASP A 420 18.89 7.43 10.67
C ASP A 420 18.17 6.16 11.10
N LEU A 421 17.28 5.67 10.22
CA LEU A 421 16.33 4.61 10.53
C LEU A 421 16.76 3.21 10.06
N GLY A 422 17.98 3.03 9.54
CA GLY A 422 18.44 1.81 8.87
C GLY A 422 17.91 0.49 9.46
N LEU A 423 18.30 0.17 10.71
CA LEU A 423 17.86 -1.06 11.38
C LEU A 423 16.36 -1.03 11.74
N LEU A 424 15.85 0.12 12.19
CA LEU A 424 14.42 0.26 12.54
C LEU A 424 13.52 0.07 11.31
N TRP A 425 13.94 0.55 10.15
CA TRP A 425 13.27 0.29 8.88
C TRP A 425 13.18 -1.21 8.60
N SER A 426 14.33 -1.89 8.63
CA SER A 426 14.40 -3.32 8.35
C SER A 426 13.53 -4.15 9.31
N ILE A 427 13.51 -3.80 10.60
CA ILE A 427 12.64 -4.46 11.60
C ILE A 427 11.16 -4.20 11.27
N ALA A 428 10.77 -2.97 10.99
CA ALA A 428 9.40 -2.64 10.67
C ALA A 428 8.91 -3.34 9.38
N GLU A 429 9.76 -3.44 8.36
CA GLU A 429 9.48 -4.18 7.13
C GLU A 429 9.29 -5.68 7.42
N THR A 430 10.07 -6.24 8.32
CA THR A 430 9.93 -7.63 8.75
C THR A 430 8.58 -7.87 9.43
N PHE A 431 8.19 -7.03 10.39
CA PHE A 431 6.88 -7.14 11.04
C PHE A 431 5.71 -6.90 10.08
N ASN A 432 5.87 -6.01 9.11
CA ASN A 432 4.89 -5.82 8.04
C ASN A 432 4.65 -7.12 7.25
N GLY A 433 5.72 -7.80 6.86
CA GLY A 433 5.61 -9.10 6.20
C GLY A 433 5.02 -10.20 7.11
N LEU A 434 5.37 -10.21 8.40
CA LEU A 434 4.83 -11.16 9.38
C LEU A 434 3.31 -11.06 9.55
N MET A 435 2.71 -9.89 9.35
CA MET A 435 1.24 -9.71 9.37
C MET A 435 0.53 -10.57 8.31
N ALA A 436 1.19 -10.86 7.19
CA ALA A 436 0.62 -11.70 6.14
C ALA A 436 0.28 -13.12 6.62
N ILE A 437 1.07 -13.68 7.52
CA ILE A 437 0.90 -15.08 7.97
C ILE A 437 -0.48 -15.32 8.61
N PRO A 438 -0.85 -14.62 9.71
CA PRO A 438 -2.15 -14.82 10.33
C PRO A 438 -3.30 -14.43 9.38
N ASN A 439 -3.10 -13.43 8.55
CA ASN A 439 -4.10 -13.00 7.58
C ASN A 439 -4.36 -14.05 6.50
N LEU A 440 -3.33 -14.56 5.84
CA LEU A 440 -3.46 -15.54 4.77
C LEU A 440 -4.08 -16.86 5.25
N ILE A 441 -3.70 -17.33 6.46
CA ILE A 441 -4.32 -18.48 7.09
C ILE A 441 -5.83 -18.25 7.25
N ALA A 442 -6.22 -17.10 7.77
CA ALA A 442 -7.62 -16.77 7.99
C ALA A 442 -8.41 -16.67 6.69
N VAL A 443 -7.90 -15.95 5.70
CA VAL A 443 -8.56 -15.77 4.40
C VAL A 443 -8.70 -17.11 3.67
N PHE A 444 -7.68 -17.96 3.73
CA PHE A 444 -7.73 -19.30 3.16
C PHE A 444 -8.84 -20.16 3.81
N LEU A 445 -8.86 -20.21 5.15
CA LEU A 445 -9.86 -20.96 5.91
C LEU A 445 -11.28 -20.42 5.71
N LEU A 446 -11.43 -19.10 5.59
CA LEU A 446 -12.70 -18.41 5.37
C LEU A 446 -13.09 -18.27 3.87
N SER A 447 -12.31 -18.83 2.96
CA SER A 447 -12.56 -18.73 1.51
C SER A 447 -13.93 -19.29 1.11
N GLY A 448 -14.46 -20.30 1.83
CA GLY A 448 -15.81 -20.82 1.65
C GLY A 448 -16.90 -19.79 1.98
N VAL A 449 -16.68 -18.97 3.00
CA VAL A 449 -17.59 -17.87 3.38
C VAL A 449 -17.61 -16.82 2.27
N VAL A 450 -16.44 -16.44 1.72
CA VAL A 450 -16.36 -15.52 0.59
C VAL A 450 -17.17 -16.00 -0.60
N VAL A 451 -17.00 -17.27 -1.00
CA VAL A 451 -17.74 -17.87 -2.13
C VAL A 451 -19.25 -17.86 -1.88
N LYS A 452 -19.68 -18.19 -0.66
CA LYS A 452 -21.09 -18.13 -0.27
C LYS A 452 -21.66 -16.71 -0.41
N LEU A 453 -20.97 -15.72 0.18
CA LEU A 453 -21.40 -14.31 0.11
C LEU A 453 -21.46 -13.77 -1.31
N VAL A 454 -20.51 -14.14 -2.16
CA VAL A 454 -20.51 -13.76 -3.59
C VAL A 454 -21.72 -14.35 -4.31
N ARG A 455 -22.04 -15.63 -4.08
CA ARG A 455 -23.21 -16.28 -4.69
C ARG A 455 -24.49 -15.61 -4.24
N GLU A 456 -24.71 -15.46 -2.94
CA GLU A 456 -25.89 -14.81 -2.37
C GLU A 456 -26.09 -13.38 -2.90
N HIS A 457 -24.98 -12.64 -3.07
CA HIS A 457 -25.02 -11.28 -3.59
C HIS A 457 -25.57 -11.22 -5.01
N PHE A 458 -25.08 -12.06 -5.91
CA PHE A 458 -25.51 -12.05 -7.31
C PHE A 458 -26.90 -12.72 -7.50
N ASP A 459 -27.25 -13.69 -6.66
CA ASP A 459 -28.60 -14.28 -6.66
C ASP A 459 -29.67 -13.26 -6.23
N LEU A 460 -29.34 -12.39 -5.27
CA LEU A 460 -30.20 -11.29 -4.84
C LEU A 460 -30.33 -10.21 -5.91
N GLU A 461 -29.23 -9.81 -6.55
CA GLU A 461 -29.27 -8.81 -7.64
C GLU A 461 -30.11 -9.32 -8.82
N ALA A 462 -29.97 -10.59 -9.20
CA ALA A 462 -30.78 -11.19 -10.26
C ALA A 462 -32.29 -11.19 -9.94
N ARG A 463 -32.65 -11.29 -8.65
CA ARG A 463 -34.08 -11.21 -8.21
C ARG A 463 -34.56 -9.76 -8.12
N GLU A 464 -33.72 -8.79 -7.85
CA GLU A 464 -34.06 -7.36 -7.84
C GLU A 464 -34.26 -6.80 -9.27
N GLU A 465 -33.66 -7.46 -10.29
CA GLU A 465 -33.76 -7.08 -11.71
C GLU A 465 -34.90 -7.81 -12.48
N ALA A 466 -35.43 -8.92 -11.94
CA ALA A 466 -36.55 -9.69 -12.50
C ALA A 466 -37.91 -9.18 -11.99
#